data_50bccf896c31b25908d887628c910c19
#
_entry.id   50bccf896c31b25908d887628c910c19
#
_cell.length_a   1.000
_cell.length_b   1.000
_cell.length_c   1.000
_cell.angle_alpha   90.00
_cell.angle_beta   90.00
_cell.angle_gamma   90.00
#
_symmetry.space_group_name_H-M   'P 1'
#
loop_
_entity.id
_entity.type
_entity.pdbx_description
1 polymer ?
#
loop_
_entity_poly.entity_id
_entity_poly.type
_entity_poly.pdbx_seq_one_letter_code
_entity_poly.pdbx_strand_id
1 'polypeptide(L)'
;GGDVSRKRKLLEKQKRGKEWLHGRRKRIAVVVVLAAAGAIAWLILSLFSGAKEVGFEQVPEDELPEAITSDIIPEYKTLERALACCIDDDIYVIVTRGEKPTSGFKVAVDHMALEEQDGKSTLIVYAGFKDPDKKTAFSQIITYPTAVVRTDLKQLPEDIELRIQY
;
A
#
# COMPACT_ATOMS: atom_id res chain seq x y z
N GLY A 1 6.44 -80.07 -2.07
CA GLY A 1 6.23 -79.03 -3.12
C GLY A 1 5.32 -77.87 -2.69
N GLY A 2 4.51 -78.00 -1.67
CA GLY A 2 3.56 -76.95 -1.28
C GLY A 2 4.15 -75.77 -0.47
N ASP A 3 5.23 -76.00 0.26
CA ASP A 3 5.81 -75.01 1.17
C ASP A 3 6.62 -73.93 0.45
N VAL A 4 7.35 -74.30 -0.60
CA VAL A 4 8.15 -73.36 -1.45
C VAL A 4 7.21 -72.41 -2.23
N SER A 5 6.07 -72.96 -2.70
CA SER A 5 5.08 -72.15 -3.42
C SER A 5 4.40 -71.07 -2.53
N ARG A 6 4.09 -71.45 -1.27
CA ARG A 6 3.55 -70.51 -0.29
C ARG A 6 4.53 -69.38 0.09
N LYS A 7 5.79 -69.73 0.30
CA LYS A 7 6.83 -68.74 0.60
C LYS A 7 7.07 -67.75 -0.58
N ARG A 8 7.02 -68.22 -1.80
CA ARG A 8 7.10 -67.35 -2.99
C ARG A 8 5.95 -66.35 -3.07
N LYS A 9 4.69 -66.82 -2.87
CA LYS A 9 3.51 -65.94 -2.90
C LYS A 9 3.54 -64.90 -1.78
N LEU A 10 4.02 -65.24 -0.59
CA LEU A 10 4.16 -64.31 0.53
C LEU A 10 5.24 -63.23 0.24
N LEU A 11 6.36 -63.60 -0.34
CA LEU A 11 7.44 -62.67 -0.72
C LEU A 11 7.00 -61.72 -1.84
N GLU A 12 6.25 -62.23 -2.83
CA GLU A 12 5.69 -61.36 -3.89
C GLU A 12 4.65 -60.39 -3.36
N LYS A 13 3.79 -60.81 -2.43
CA LYS A 13 2.79 -59.96 -1.79
C LYS A 13 3.45 -58.87 -0.95
N GLN A 14 4.54 -59.19 -0.26
CA GLN A 14 5.30 -58.23 0.55
C GLN A 14 6.06 -57.23 -0.32
N LYS A 15 6.59 -57.68 -1.47
CA LYS A 15 7.29 -56.81 -2.42
C LYS A 15 6.32 -55.82 -3.09
N ARG A 16 5.12 -56.26 -3.49
CA ARG A 16 4.08 -55.37 -4.05
C ARG A 16 3.59 -54.32 -3.03
N GLY A 17 3.48 -54.71 -1.79
CA GLY A 17 3.06 -53.76 -0.73
C GLY A 17 4.08 -52.66 -0.50
N LYS A 18 5.40 -52.99 -0.58
CA LYS A 18 6.46 -51.99 -0.43
C LYS A 18 6.54 -51.02 -1.63
N GLU A 19 6.36 -51.53 -2.84
CA GLU A 19 6.39 -50.73 -4.07
C GLU A 19 5.17 -49.75 -4.10
N TRP A 20 4.01 -50.22 -3.66
CA TRP A 20 2.81 -49.37 -3.58
C TRP A 20 2.94 -48.24 -2.56
N LEU A 21 3.51 -48.52 -1.39
CA LEU A 21 3.78 -47.49 -0.36
C LEU A 21 4.82 -46.46 -0.84
N HIS A 22 5.82 -46.88 -1.59
CA HIS A 22 6.87 -46.00 -2.12
C HIS A 22 6.30 -45.02 -3.15
N GLY A 23 5.45 -45.51 -4.07
CA GLY A 23 4.79 -44.66 -5.06
C GLY A 23 3.83 -43.64 -4.42
N ARG A 24 3.12 -44.05 -3.36
CA ARG A 24 2.21 -43.17 -2.64
C ARG A 24 2.94 -42.03 -1.88
N ARG A 25 4.06 -42.34 -1.24
CA ARG A 25 4.91 -41.32 -0.58
C ARG A 25 5.49 -40.30 -1.55
N LYS A 26 5.92 -40.72 -2.74
CA LYS A 26 6.42 -39.80 -3.78
C LYS A 26 5.33 -38.88 -4.29
N ARG A 27 4.09 -39.36 -4.51
CA ARG A 27 2.95 -38.56 -4.95
C ARG A 27 2.54 -37.55 -3.87
N ILE A 28 2.52 -37.93 -2.61
CA ILE A 28 2.20 -37.03 -1.49
C ILE A 28 3.27 -35.97 -1.35
N ALA A 29 4.55 -36.30 -1.48
CA ALA A 29 5.64 -35.32 -1.41
C ALA A 29 5.56 -34.27 -2.53
N VAL A 30 5.22 -34.68 -3.76
CA VAL A 30 5.02 -33.75 -4.89
C VAL A 30 3.84 -32.79 -4.64
N VAL A 31 2.72 -33.29 -4.13
CA VAL A 31 1.56 -32.46 -3.83
C VAL A 31 1.86 -31.44 -2.72
N VAL A 32 2.59 -31.81 -1.69
CA VAL A 32 3.01 -30.90 -0.61
C VAL A 32 3.93 -29.81 -1.12
N VAL A 33 4.89 -30.14 -1.99
CA VAL A 33 5.81 -29.15 -2.58
C VAL A 33 5.05 -28.16 -3.48
N LEU A 34 4.11 -28.63 -4.29
CA LEU A 34 3.29 -27.76 -5.16
C LEU A 34 2.38 -26.84 -4.33
N ALA A 35 1.78 -27.33 -3.25
CA ALA A 35 0.94 -26.52 -2.36
C ALA A 35 1.76 -25.44 -1.65
N ALA A 36 2.97 -25.77 -1.19
CA ALA A 36 3.88 -24.80 -0.56
C ALA A 36 4.33 -23.72 -1.55
N ALA A 37 4.68 -24.10 -2.79
CA ALA A 37 5.04 -23.14 -3.84
C ALA A 37 3.87 -22.21 -4.18
N GLY A 38 2.65 -22.72 -4.26
CA GLY A 38 1.44 -21.92 -4.48
C GLY A 38 1.17 -20.94 -3.35
N ALA A 39 1.32 -21.33 -2.11
CA ALA A 39 1.15 -20.46 -0.95
C ALA A 39 2.20 -19.34 -0.89
N ILE A 40 3.44 -19.64 -1.20
CA ILE A 40 4.53 -18.67 -1.27
C ILE A 40 4.29 -17.68 -2.42
N ALA A 41 3.91 -18.14 -3.60
CA ALA A 41 3.58 -17.29 -4.74
C ALA A 41 2.39 -16.37 -4.41
N TRP A 42 1.36 -16.87 -3.74
CA TRP A 42 0.22 -16.07 -3.31
C TRP A 42 0.61 -15.01 -2.27
N LEU A 43 1.47 -15.35 -1.29
CA LEU A 43 2.03 -14.40 -0.33
C LEU A 43 2.85 -13.31 -1.02
N ILE A 44 3.70 -13.65 -1.97
CA ILE A 44 4.50 -12.70 -2.74
C ILE A 44 3.58 -11.78 -3.55
N LEU A 45 2.58 -12.32 -4.24
CA LEU A 45 1.58 -11.54 -4.98
C LEU A 45 0.78 -10.63 -4.05
N SER A 46 0.39 -11.08 -2.85
CA SER A 46 -0.28 -10.27 -1.85
C SER A 46 0.57 -9.10 -1.37
N LEU A 47 1.87 -9.31 -1.18
CA LEU A 47 2.80 -8.26 -0.77
C LEU A 47 3.04 -7.24 -1.88
N PHE A 48 3.06 -7.67 -3.16
CA PHE A 48 3.28 -6.76 -4.30
C PHE A 48 1.99 -6.15 -4.86
N SER A 49 0.83 -6.80 -4.71
CA SER A 49 -0.46 -6.28 -5.16
C SER A 49 -1.18 -5.43 -4.10
N GLY A 50 -0.66 -5.37 -2.87
CA GLY A 50 -1.25 -4.61 -1.77
C GLY A 50 -1.10 -3.10 -1.90
N ALA A 51 -0.14 -2.60 -2.67
CA ALA A 51 0.11 -1.18 -2.85
C ALA A 51 0.21 -0.83 -4.33
N LYS A 52 -0.67 0.05 -4.79
CA LYS A 52 -0.67 0.58 -6.15
C LYS A 52 -0.27 2.05 -6.12
N GLU A 53 0.71 2.42 -6.94
CA GLU A 53 1.12 3.81 -7.07
C GLU A 53 0.00 4.65 -7.69
N VAL A 54 -0.26 5.81 -7.10
CA VAL A 54 -1.29 6.75 -7.54
C VAL A 54 -0.65 7.93 -8.24
N GLY A 55 -1.03 8.15 -9.50
CA GLY A 55 -0.60 9.32 -10.25
C GLY A 55 -1.30 10.59 -9.77
N PHE A 56 -0.59 11.70 -9.79
CA PHE A 56 -1.14 13.00 -9.40
C PHE A 56 -0.41 14.13 -10.11
N GLU A 57 -1.07 15.29 -10.16
CA GLU A 57 -0.46 16.55 -10.57
C GLU A 57 -0.69 17.62 -9.50
N GLN A 58 0.31 18.47 -9.31
CA GLN A 58 0.20 19.58 -8.39
C GLN A 58 -0.72 20.65 -8.96
N VAL A 59 -1.65 21.16 -8.15
CA VAL A 59 -2.58 22.22 -8.55
C VAL A 59 -2.05 23.56 -8.03
N PRO A 60 -1.78 24.53 -8.91
CA PRO A 60 -1.39 25.87 -8.49
C PRO A 60 -2.50 26.52 -7.65
N GLU A 61 -2.10 27.42 -6.75
CA GLU A 61 -3.00 28.08 -5.82
C GLU A 61 -4.12 28.87 -6.52
N ASP A 62 -3.83 29.47 -7.65
CA ASP A 62 -4.80 30.23 -8.47
C ASP A 62 -5.77 29.34 -9.27
N GLU A 63 -5.49 28.05 -9.37
CA GLU A 63 -6.35 27.06 -10.06
C GLU A 63 -7.12 26.17 -9.11
N LEU A 64 -7.04 26.39 -7.80
CA LEU A 64 -7.74 25.58 -6.81
C LEU A 64 -9.26 25.77 -6.90
N PRO A 65 -10.03 24.67 -6.81
CA PRO A 65 -11.48 24.77 -6.68
C PRO A 65 -11.89 25.62 -5.45
N GLU A 66 -12.95 26.41 -5.60
CA GLU A 66 -13.43 27.30 -4.53
C GLU A 66 -13.76 26.52 -3.24
N ALA A 67 -14.33 25.32 -3.36
CA ALA A 67 -14.61 24.48 -2.21
C ALA A 67 -13.37 24.16 -1.38
N ILE A 68 -12.20 24.01 -2.02
CA ILE A 68 -10.95 23.77 -1.31
C ILE A 68 -10.45 25.02 -0.60
N THR A 69 -10.44 26.14 -1.29
CA THR A 69 -9.92 27.41 -0.75
C THR A 69 -10.84 28.03 0.31
N SER A 70 -12.14 27.90 0.16
CA SER A 70 -13.14 28.56 1.02
C SER A 70 -13.59 27.70 2.19
N ASP A 71 -13.68 26.39 2.02
CA ASP A 71 -14.25 25.49 3.02
C ASP A 71 -13.23 24.55 3.66
N ILE A 72 -12.39 23.90 2.85
CA ILE A 72 -11.51 22.84 3.35
C ILE A 72 -10.25 23.41 3.99
N ILE A 73 -9.50 24.24 3.29
CA ILE A 73 -8.25 24.80 3.83
C ILE A 73 -8.49 25.61 5.12
N PRO A 74 -9.49 26.51 5.21
CA PRO A 74 -9.74 27.25 6.45
C PRO A 74 -10.06 26.37 7.65
N GLU A 75 -10.73 25.24 7.43
CA GLU A 75 -11.09 24.31 8.50
C GLU A 75 -9.90 23.49 9.00
N TYR A 76 -9.01 23.07 8.10
CA TYR A 76 -7.96 22.09 8.42
C TYR A 76 -6.54 22.64 8.47
N LYS A 77 -6.30 23.88 8.03
CA LYS A 77 -4.95 24.45 7.91
C LYS A 77 -4.14 24.48 9.21
N THR A 78 -4.82 24.51 10.36
CA THR A 78 -4.18 24.51 11.68
C THR A 78 -3.73 23.14 12.14
N LEU A 79 -4.12 22.09 11.43
CA LEU A 79 -3.78 20.68 11.74
C LEU A 79 -2.71 20.17 10.79
N GLU A 80 -1.95 19.18 11.25
CA GLU A 80 -1.02 18.42 10.42
C GLU A 80 -1.70 17.15 9.98
N ARG A 81 -2.15 17.10 8.71
CA ARG A 81 -2.88 15.95 8.20
C ARG A 81 -2.98 15.93 6.68
N ALA A 82 -3.39 14.78 6.15
CA ALA A 82 -3.79 14.61 4.77
C ALA A 82 -5.30 14.40 4.68
N LEU A 83 -5.91 14.97 3.67
CA LEU A 83 -7.36 14.90 3.39
C LEU A 83 -7.55 14.52 1.92
N ALA A 84 -8.62 13.80 1.65
CA ALA A 84 -9.07 13.56 0.27
C ALA A 84 -10.50 14.06 0.10
N CYS A 85 -10.78 14.68 -1.03
CA CYS A 85 -12.14 15.15 -1.37
C CYS A 85 -12.42 14.94 -2.85
N CYS A 86 -13.68 14.77 -3.20
CA CYS A 86 -14.16 14.65 -4.58
C CYS A 86 -14.87 15.93 -4.99
N ILE A 87 -14.39 16.59 -6.03
CA ILE A 87 -14.97 17.80 -6.61
C ILE A 87 -15.02 17.62 -8.12
N ASP A 88 -16.22 17.74 -8.71
CA ASP A 88 -16.44 17.59 -10.15
C ASP A 88 -15.84 16.28 -10.72
N ASP A 89 -16.06 15.17 -10.04
CA ASP A 89 -15.55 13.83 -10.36
C ASP A 89 -14.02 13.66 -10.26
N ASP A 90 -13.29 14.67 -9.86
CA ASP A 90 -11.88 14.60 -9.56
C ASP A 90 -11.62 14.41 -8.07
N ILE A 91 -10.66 13.56 -7.73
CA ILE A 91 -10.23 13.33 -6.37
C ILE A 91 -8.99 14.16 -6.07
N TYR A 92 -9.13 15.10 -5.14
CA TYR A 92 -8.03 15.95 -4.66
C TYR A 92 -7.50 15.45 -3.33
N VAL A 93 -6.21 15.57 -3.14
CA VAL A 93 -5.56 15.34 -1.84
C VAL A 93 -4.93 16.64 -1.37
N ILE A 94 -5.25 17.01 -0.16
CA ILE A 94 -4.76 18.21 0.52
C ILE A 94 -3.89 17.76 1.70
N VAL A 95 -2.65 18.26 1.76
CA VAL A 95 -1.75 18.04 2.89
C VAL A 95 -1.53 19.36 3.59
N THR A 96 -1.88 19.42 4.87
CA THR A 96 -1.71 20.60 5.73
C THR A 96 -0.60 20.32 6.75
N ARG A 97 0.20 21.34 7.04
CA ARG A 97 1.35 21.21 7.96
C ARG A 97 1.07 21.84 9.33
N GLY A 98 -0.05 22.54 9.48
CA GLY A 98 -0.37 23.28 10.68
C GLY A 98 0.21 24.70 10.69
N GLU A 99 0.01 25.40 11.78
CA GLU A 99 0.50 26.77 11.96
C GLU A 99 2.03 26.79 12.10
N LYS A 100 2.68 27.70 11.40
CA LYS A 100 4.11 27.99 11.50
C LYS A 100 4.37 29.44 11.81
N PRO A 101 5.37 29.74 12.65
CA PRO A 101 5.61 31.11 13.15
C PRO A 101 6.19 32.05 12.11
N THR A 102 6.74 31.54 11.02
CA THR A 102 7.40 32.32 9.99
C THR A 102 7.09 31.79 8.60
N SER A 103 7.45 32.52 7.57
CA SER A 103 7.51 32.01 6.20
C SER A 103 8.66 31.01 6.01
N GLY A 104 8.74 30.35 4.85
CA GLY A 104 9.83 29.44 4.50
C GLY A 104 9.58 27.98 4.81
N PHE A 105 8.55 27.64 5.59
CA PHE A 105 8.12 26.25 5.77
C PHE A 105 7.38 25.77 4.53
N LYS A 106 7.74 24.59 4.03
CA LYS A 106 7.19 24.06 2.77
C LYS A 106 6.60 22.66 2.97
N VAL A 107 5.64 22.35 2.13
CA VAL A 107 5.00 21.04 2.01
C VAL A 107 4.99 20.66 0.54
N ALA A 108 5.38 19.42 0.25
CA ALA A 108 5.23 18.86 -1.08
C ALA A 108 4.78 17.40 -0.98
N VAL A 109 3.93 16.95 -1.87
CA VAL A 109 3.58 15.55 -2.00
C VAL A 109 4.64 14.88 -2.89
N ASP A 110 5.34 13.88 -2.36
CA ASP A 110 6.38 13.17 -3.09
C ASP A 110 5.79 12.03 -3.94
N HIS A 111 5.02 11.17 -3.32
CA HIS A 111 4.30 10.08 -3.99
C HIS A 111 3.13 9.61 -3.12
N MET A 112 2.27 8.82 -3.72
CA MET A 112 1.12 8.22 -3.03
C MET A 112 0.95 6.78 -3.47
N ALA A 113 0.47 5.95 -2.56
CA ALA A 113 0.15 4.56 -2.82
C ALA A 113 -1.23 4.21 -2.26
N LEU A 114 -2.01 3.48 -3.03
CA LEU A 114 -3.30 2.95 -2.60
C LEU A 114 -3.13 1.49 -2.19
N GLU A 115 -3.36 1.19 -0.94
CA GLU A 115 -3.37 -0.17 -0.40
C GLU A 115 -4.80 -0.66 -0.24
N GLU A 116 -5.07 -1.87 -0.72
CA GLU A 116 -6.32 -2.57 -0.48
C GLU A 116 -6.05 -3.78 0.40
N GLN A 117 -6.68 -3.79 1.56
CA GLN A 117 -6.55 -4.86 2.54
C GLN A 117 -7.91 -5.16 3.15
N ASP A 118 -8.34 -6.42 3.10
CA ASP A 118 -9.64 -6.88 3.63
C ASP A 118 -10.85 -6.12 3.06
N GLY A 119 -10.77 -5.74 1.78
CA GLY A 119 -11.81 -4.96 1.09
C GLY A 119 -11.83 -3.47 1.46
N LYS A 120 -10.88 -3.01 2.26
CA LYS A 120 -10.74 -1.62 2.67
C LYS A 120 -9.57 -0.96 1.93
N SER A 121 -9.81 0.23 1.35
CA SER A 121 -8.80 1.02 0.67
C SER A 121 -8.22 2.08 1.60
N THR A 122 -6.89 2.14 1.67
CA THR A 122 -6.15 3.16 2.40
C THR A 122 -5.20 3.87 1.45
N LEU A 123 -5.33 5.19 1.34
CA LEU A 123 -4.40 6.01 0.60
C LEU A 123 -3.25 6.44 1.52
N ILE A 124 -2.03 6.07 1.16
CA ILE A 124 -0.83 6.49 1.86
C ILE A 124 -0.21 7.65 1.11
N VAL A 125 -0.13 8.81 1.76
CA VAL A 125 0.44 10.02 1.20
C VAL A 125 1.82 10.24 1.80
N TYR A 126 2.85 10.21 0.97
CA TYR A 126 4.22 10.53 1.36
C TYR A 126 4.49 11.99 1.04
N ALA A 127 4.67 12.81 2.07
CA ALA A 127 4.88 14.23 1.94
C ALA A 127 6.26 14.63 2.47
N GLY A 128 6.92 15.51 1.74
CA GLY A 128 8.15 16.16 2.19
C GLY A 128 7.83 17.47 2.91
N PHE A 129 8.33 17.61 4.12
CA PHE A 129 8.24 18.82 4.92
C PHE A 129 9.63 19.46 5.00
N LYS A 130 9.75 20.68 4.52
CA LYS A 130 11.02 21.38 4.51
C LYS A 130 10.94 22.63 5.37
N ASP A 131 11.85 22.72 6.34
CA ASP A 131 11.96 23.88 7.21
C ASP A 131 12.84 24.96 6.55
N PRO A 132 12.65 26.24 6.91
CA PRO A 132 13.51 27.31 6.39
C PRO A 132 14.96 27.13 6.85
N ASP A 133 15.90 27.45 5.96
CA ASP A 133 17.31 27.47 6.30
C ASP A 133 17.57 28.64 7.27
N LYS A 134 18.33 28.38 8.34
CA LYS A 134 18.71 29.39 9.34
C LYS A 134 19.48 30.58 8.75
N LYS A 135 20.09 30.41 7.58
CA LYS A 135 20.87 31.45 6.86
C LYS A 135 20.02 32.26 5.89
N THR A 136 18.78 31.85 5.61
CA THR A 136 17.91 32.52 4.66
C THR A 136 17.02 33.49 5.40
N ALA A 137 16.87 34.73 4.87
CA ALA A 137 15.93 35.69 5.39
C ALA A 137 14.50 35.24 5.11
N PHE A 138 13.65 35.27 6.12
CA PHE A 138 12.23 34.94 6.03
C PHE A 138 11.37 35.94 6.81
N SER A 139 10.11 36.06 6.42
CA SER A 139 9.17 36.97 7.09
C SER A 139 8.69 36.39 8.40
N GLN A 140 8.61 37.24 9.42
CA GLN A 140 8.06 36.92 10.77
C GLN A 140 6.52 36.96 10.78
N ILE A 141 5.91 36.25 9.84
CA ILE A 141 4.44 36.15 9.73
C ILE A 141 4.00 34.71 9.92
N ILE A 142 2.88 34.53 10.59
CA ILE A 142 2.28 33.20 10.74
C ILE A 142 1.85 32.69 9.36
N THR A 143 2.23 31.45 9.04
CA THR A 143 1.89 30.79 7.80
C THR A 143 1.26 29.44 8.03
N TYR A 144 0.54 28.94 7.04
CA TYR A 144 -0.13 27.63 7.07
C TYR A 144 0.25 26.86 5.79
N PRO A 145 1.43 26.23 5.77
CA PRO A 145 1.89 25.52 4.57
C PRO A 145 0.92 24.41 4.17
N THR A 146 0.53 24.40 2.91
CA THR A 146 -0.46 23.48 2.36
C THR A 146 -0.06 23.07 0.95
N ALA A 147 -0.25 21.81 0.61
CA ALA A 147 -0.09 21.30 -0.75
C ALA A 147 -1.40 20.69 -1.22
N VAL A 148 -1.78 20.94 -2.46
CA VAL A 148 -2.97 20.35 -3.08
C VAL A 148 -2.56 19.68 -4.37
N VAL A 149 -2.97 18.42 -4.53
CA VAL A 149 -2.74 17.65 -5.74
C VAL A 149 -4.06 17.06 -6.24
N ARG A 150 -4.20 16.98 -7.56
CA ARG A 150 -5.28 16.27 -8.20
C ARG A 150 -4.79 14.90 -8.59
N THR A 151 -5.51 13.86 -8.18
CA THR A 151 -5.13 12.47 -8.38
C THR A 151 -5.84 11.84 -9.56
N ASP A 152 -5.35 10.69 -10.01
CA ASP A 152 -6.01 9.84 -11.01
C ASP A 152 -6.97 8.81 -10.38
N LEU A 153 -7.23 8.91 -9.08
CA LEU A 153 -8.19 8.05 -8.39
C LEU A 153 -9.60 8.23 -8.95
N LYS A 154 -10.33 7.13 -9.02
CA LYS A 154 -11.73 7.10 -9.47
C LYS A 154 -12.74 7.12 -8.33
N GLN A 155 -12.30 6.77 -7.14
CA GLN A 155 -13.11 6.73 -5.92
C GLN A 155 -12.33 7.28 -4.74
N LEU A 156 -13.04 7.88 -3.80
CA LEU A 156 -12.44 8.27 -2.51
C LEU A 156 -11.94 7.03 -1.78
N PRO A 157 -10.72 7.06 -1.23
CA PRO A 157 -10.26 6.01 -0.33
C PRO A 157 -11.09 6.01 0.96
N GLU A 158 -11.22 4.86 1.59
CA GLU A 158 -11.92 4.75 2.88
C GLU A 158 -11.13 5.35 4.02
N ASP A 159 -9.80 5.21 3.97
CA ASP A 159 -8.87 5.81 4.91
C ASP A 159 -7.74 6.54 4.18
N ILE A 160 -7.11 7.48 4.88
CA ILE A 160 -5.94 8.20 4.41
C ILE A 160 -4.90 8.25 5.53
N GLU A 161 -3.64 7.99 5.17
CA GLU A 161 -2.50 8.01 6.08
C GLU A 161 -1.44 8.98 5.55
N LEU A 162 -0.92 9.84 6.41
CA LEU A 162 0.16 10.77 6.07
C LEU A 162 1.48 10.25 6.64
N ARG A 163 2.46 10.08 5.77
CA ARG A 163 3.85 9.77 6.12
C ARG A 163 4.75 10.92 5.73
N ILE A 164 5.42 11.51 6.71
CA ILE A 164 6.19 12.73 6.57
C ILE A 164 7.68 12.40 6.49
N GLN A 165 8.35 13.05 5.54
CA GLN A 165 9.81 13.07 5.43
C GLN A 165 10.30 14.50 5.66
N TYR A 166 11.34 14.63 6.48
CA TYR A 166 11.97 15.91 6.80
C TYR A 166 13.30 16.09 6.07
#